data_56d71bd43e42953107bcdc4791fa89ac
#
_entry.id   56d71bd43e42953107bcdc4791fa89ac
#
_cell.length_a   1.000
_cell.length_b   1.000
_cell.length_c   1.000
_cell.angle_alpha   90.00
_cell.angle_beta   90.00
_cell.angle_gamma   90.00
#
_symmetry.space_group_name_H-M   'P 1'
#
loop_
_entity.id
_entity.type
_entity.pdbx_description
1 polymer ?
#
loop_
_entity_poly.entity_id
_entity_poly.type
_entity_poly.pdbx_seq_one_letter_code
_entity_poly.pdbx_strand_id
1 'polypeptide(L)'
;MSDTSASSGQMSGEQPFELHYFPPDPDLADMVSSFYCARINMPRFDEYERADRPQFRFITVADGEYVFSDGHSSTVRRANIVGPTSGRVRAISNSPTRIFGFGMLPAGWAALMGSHGEKLTDRAIDAADLFGDWINEVADAILGAANDEERLIIGNNFVRAVLKQTEAPAMWFIRTVDEWLTRSASPQVHDLVEATGMSIRSVERMTKHYYGLSP
;
A
#
# COMPACT_ATOMS: atom_id res chain seq x y z
N MET A 1 -43.66 -24.49 -40.11
CA MET A 1 -42.32 -23.95 -40.13
C MET A 1 -42.34 -22.76 -39.21
N SER A 2 -41.95 -22.99 -37.97
CA SER A 2 -41.98 -21.97 -36.92
C SER A 2 -40.53 -21.80 -36.46
N ASP A 3 -39.96 -20.63 -36.81
CA ASP A 3 -38.63 -20.21 -36.41
C ASP A 3 -38.70 -19.70 -34.98
N THR A 4 -38.02 -20.41 -34.06
CA THR A 4 -37.86 -19.97 -32.68
C THR A 4 -36.45 -19.43 -32.56
N SER A 5 -36.29 -18.13 -32.75
CA SER A 5 -35.02 -17.43 -32.45
C SER A 5 -34.88 -17.33 -30.92
N ALA A 6 -33.98 -18.16 -30.38
CA ALA A 6 -33.55 -18.04 -29.00
C ALA A 6 -32.66 -16.77 -28.85
N SER A 7 -33.20 -15.77 -28.18
CA SER A 7 -32.46 -14.60 -27.71
C SER A 7 -31.49 -15.03 -26.62
N SER A 8 -30.20 -15.11 -26.92
CA SER A 8 -29.15 -15.26 -25.93
C SER A 8 -28.99 -13.93 -25.19
N GLY A 9 -29.67 -13.78 -24.05
CA GLY A 9 -29.42 -12.70 -23.11
C GLY A 9 -28.01 -12.85 -22.52
N GLN A 10 -27.09 -12.05 -22.98
CA GLN A 10 -25.82 -11.81 -22.30
C GLN A 10 -26.13 -11.17 -20.95
N MET A 11 -26.13 -11.95 -19.90
CA MET A 11 -26.01 -11.45 -18.55
C MET A 11 -24.57 -10.91 -18.41
N SER A 12 -24.42 -9.60 -18.48
CA SER A 12 -23.20 -8.92 -18.05
C SER A 12 -23.12 -9.05 -16.52
N GLY A 13 -22.63 -10.20 -16.04
CA GLY A 13 -22.36 -10.39 -14.63
C GLY A 13 -21.16 -9.52 -14.26
N GLU A 14 -21.34 -8.61 -13.29
CA GLU A 14 -20.21 -7.90 -12.67
C GLU A 14 -19.20 -8.95 -12.19
N GLN A 15 -17.91 -8.70 -12.47
CA GLN A 15 -16.86 -9.61 -12.02
C GLN A 15 -16.82 -9.60 -10.49
N PRO A 16 -16.63 -10.75 -9.82
CA PRO A 16 -16.60 -10.83 -8.37
C PRO A 16 -15.42 -10.04 -7.76
N PHE A 17 -14.34 -9.89 -8.53
CA PHE A 17 -13.14 -9.13 -8.15
C PHE A 17 -12.56 -8.44 -9.39
N GLU A 18 -12.28 -7.13 -9.25
CA GLU A 18 -11.61 -6.32 -10.25
C GLU A 18 -10.44 -5.58 -9.59
N LEU A 19 -9.31 -5.50 -10.28
CA LEU A 19 -8.11 -4.80 -9.80
C LEU A 19 -7.40 -4.13 -10.98
N HIS A 20 -7.27 -2.80 -10.91
CA HIS A 20 -6.61 -1.99 -11.91
C HIS A 20 -5.46 -1.22 -11.27
N TYR A 21 -4.28 -1.26 -11.90
CA TYR A 21 -3.09 -0.53 -11.48
C TYR A 21 -2.82 0.66 -12.38
N PHE A 22 -2.31 1.74 -11.78
CA PHE A 22 -1.98 2.99 -12.47
C PHE A 22 -0.61 3.49 -12.00
N PRO A 23 0.22 4.03 -12.90
CA PRO A 23 1.48 4.64 -12.50
C PRO A 23 1.20 5.94 -11.71
N PRO A 24 2.08 6.31 -10.77
CA PRO A 24 2.07 7.64 -10.18
C PRO A 24 2.49 8.69 -11.20
N ASP A 25 2.24 9.97 -10.89
CA ASP A 25 2.83 11.06 -11.66
C ASP A 25 4.37 10.99 -11.58
N PRO A 26 5.09 11.47 -12.62
CA PRO A 26 6.55 11.32 -12.72
C PRO A 26 7.33 11.87 -11.53
N ASP A 27 6.86 12.94 -10.90
CA ASP A 27 7.48 13.55 -9.70
C ASP A 27 7.32 12.72 -8.42
N LEU A 28 6.43 11.72 -8.42
CA LEU A 28 6.18 10.81 -7.31
C LEU A 28 6.75 9.41 -7.53
N ALA A 29 7.39 9.15 -8.67
CA ALA A 29 7.84 7.81 -9.06
C ALA A 29 8.90 7.20 -8.12
N ASP A 30 9.65 8.01 -7.38
CA ASP A 30 10.60 7.55 -6.36
C ASP A 30 9.92 7.30 -4.98
N MET A 31 8.65 7.70 -4.82
CA MET A 31 7.92 7.64 -3.55
C MET A 31 6.79 6.61 -3.56
N VAL A 32 6.11 6.48 -4.70
CA VAL A 32 4.95 5.60 -4.90
C VAL A 32 5.25 4.60 -6.01
N SER A 33 4.99 3.31 -5.76
CA SER A 33 5.21 2.27 -6.77
C SER A 33 4.09 2.24 -7.81
N SER A 34 2.84 2.31 -7.34
CA SER A 34 1.64 2.34 -8.16
C SER A 34 0.45 2.75 -7.32
N PHE A 35 -0.53 3.39 -7.95
CA PHE A 35 -1.89 3.46 -7.45
C PHE A 35 -2.68 2.24 -7.92
N TYR A 36 -3.78 1.91 -7.22
CA TYR A 36 -4.70 0.88 -7.67
C TYR A 36 -6.13 1.16 -7.23
N CYS A 37 -7.08 0.68 -8.04
CA CYS A 37 -8.50 0.60 -7.71
C CYS A 37 -8.88 -0.87 -7.66
N ALA A 38 -9.47 -1.31 -6.55
CA ALA A 38 -10.01 -2.65 -6.41
C ALA A 38 -11.52 -2.58 -6.13
N ARG A 39 -12.27 -3.52 -6.71
CA ARG A 39 -13.69 -3.74 -6.44
C ARG A 39 -13.91 -5.19 -6.05
N ILE A 40 -14.52 -5.39 -4.92
CA ILE A 40 -14.88 -6.69 -4.38
C ILE A 40 -16.41 -6.75 -4.37
N ASN A 41 -17.00 -7.47 -5.33
CA ASN A 41 -18.45 -7.57 -5.52
C ASN A 41 -19.00 -8.85 -4.89
N MET A 42 -18.43 -9.25 -3.75
CA MET A 42 -18.81 -10.45 -3.02
C MET A 42 -19.37 -10.09 -1.64
N PRO A 43 -20.36 -10.86 -1.11
CA PRO A 43 -20.89 -10.62 0.23
C PRO A 43 -19.87 -10.89 1.34
N ARG A 44 -18.85 -11.71 1.04
CA ARG A 44 -17.70 -11.98 1.91
C ARG A 44 -16.45 -12.19 1.06
N PHE A 45 -15.39 -11.51 1.40
CA PHE A 45 -14.03 -11.72 0.90
C PHE A 45 -13.18 -12.24 2.06
N ASP A 46 -12.40 -13.29 1.82
CA ASP A 46 -11.58 -13.93 2.85
C ASP A 46 -10.39 -14.59 2.16
N GLU A 47 -9.35 -13.82 1.87
CA GLU A 47 -8.24 -14.26 1.05
C GLU A 47 -6.89 -13.83 1.64
N TYR A 48 -5.83 -14.50 1.19
CA TYR A 48 -4.45 -14.18 1.57
C TYR A 48 -3.77 -13.30 0.54
N GLU A 49 -3.28 -12.16 1.00
CA GLU A 49 -2.32 -11.32 0.29
C GLU A 49 -0.90 -11.81 0.58
N ARG A 50 -0.02 -11.74 -0.40
CA ARG A 50 1.41 -12.03 -0.18
C ARG A 50 2.06 -10.93 0.65
N ALA A 51 3.25 -11.24 1.23
CA ALA A 51 4.10 -10.21 1.80
C ALA A 51 4.37 -9.11 0.77
N ASP A 52 4.19 -7.87 1.17
CA ASP A 52 4.29 -6.71 0.29
C ASP A 52 4.88 -5.50 1.02
N ARG A 53 5.23 -4.50 0.22
CA ARG A 53 5.62 -3.16 0.68
C ARG A 53 4.47 -2.46 1.41
N PRO A 54 4.76 -1.41 2.15
CA PRO A 54 3.74 -0.63 2.82
C PRO A 54 2.71 -0.07 1.84
N GLN A 55 1.46 0.02 2.30
CA GLN A 55 0.36 0.51 1.48
C GLN A 55 -0.48 1.53 2.24
N PHE A 56 -1.02 2.50 1.51
CA PHE A 56 -2.08 3.36 1.97
C PHE A 56 -3.38 2.96 1.27
N ARG A 57 -4.47 2.78 2.02
CA ARG A 57 -5.75 2.28 1.48
C ARG A 57 -6.92 3.12 1.98
N PHE A 58 -7.72 3.64 1.04
CA PHE A 58 -9.03 4.23 1.29
C PHE A 58 -10.09 3.20 0.92
N ILE A 59 -11.02 2.91 1.86
CA ILE A 59 -11.95 1.78 1.75
C ILE A 59 -13.37 2.25 2.04
N THR A 60 -14.34 1.85 1.19
CA THR A 60 -15.74 2.32 1.32
C THR A 60 -16.45 1.79 2.57
N VAL A 61 -16.09 0.59 3.02
CA VAL A 61 -16.73 -0.07 4.17
C VAL A 61 -15.66 -0.55 5.13
N ALA A 62 -15.82 -0.18 6.40
CA ALA A 62 -14.88 -0.51 7.48
C ALA A 62 -15.44 -1.65 8.36
N ASP A 63 -15.77 -2.80 7.76
CA ASP A 63 -16.30 -3.98 8.45
C ASP A 63 -15.43 -5.23 8.28
N GLY A 64 -14.15 -5.02 8.02
CA GLY A 64 -13.17 -6.07 7.77
C GLY A 64 -12.03 -6.12 8.78
N GLU A 65 -11.13 -7.04 8.53
CA GLU A 65 -9.97 -7.31 9.38
C GLU A 65 -8.76 -7.71 8.53
N TYR A 66 -7.57 -7.27 8.96
CA TYR A 66 -6.29 -7.81 8.52
C TYR A 66 -5.75 -8.72 9.61
N VAL A 67 -5.41 -9.97 9.26
CA VAL A 67 -4.74 -10.90 10.18
C VAL A 67 -3.36 -11.20 9.65
N PHE A 68 -2.34 -10.79 10.39
CA PHE A 68 -0.93 -10.89 10.02
C PHE A 68 -0.36 -12.26 10.36
N SER A 69 0.81 -12.59 9.80
CA SER A 69 1.46 -13.89 9.95
C SER A 69 1.88 -14.22 11.39
N ASP A 70 2.07 -13.22 12.24
CA ASP A 70 2.36 -13.36 13.68
C ASP A 70 1.10 -13.55 14.53
N GLY A 71 -0.09 -13.59 13.93
CA GLY A 71 -1.38 -13.74 14.59
C GLY A 71 -1.99 -12.43 15.09
N HIS A 72 -1.29 -11.29 14.91
CA HIS A 72 -1.89 -9.99 15.21
C HIS A 72 -3.01 -9.67 14.23
N SER A 73 -4.07 -9.03 14.70
CA SER A 73 -5.12 -8.52 13.84
C SER A 73 -5.36 -7.02 14.00
N SER A 74 -5.75 -6.38 12.90
CA SER A 74 -6.12 -4.96 12.85
C SER A 74 -7.45 -4.80 12.13
N THR A 75 -8.35 -4.02 12.72
CA THR A 75 -9.64 -3.70 12.10
C THR A 75 -9.43 -2.81 10.88
N VAL A 76 -10.10 -3.10 9.79
CA VAL A 76 -10.14 -2.24 8.61
C VAL A 76 -10.83 -0.92 8.96
N ARG A 77 -10.27 0.18 8.52
CA ARG A 77 -10.77 1.54 8.68
C ARG A 77 -11.06 2.17 7.33
N ARG A 78 -11.67 3.35 7.34
CA ARG A 78 -11.94 4.11 6.11
C ARG A 78 -10.66 4.54 5.39
N ALA A 79 -9.65 4.94 6.14
CA ALA A 79 -8.30 5.21 5.66
C ALA A 79 -7.30 4.40 6.48
N ASN A 80 -6.56 3.50 5.84
CA ASN A 80 -5.63 2.59 6.50
C ASN A 80 -4.22 2.82 6.04
N ILE A 81 -3.28 2.73 6.97
CA ILE A 81 -1.87 2.54 6.67
C ILE A 81 -1.54 1.11 7.04
N VAL A 82 -1.20 0.30 6.03
CA VAL A 82 -0.70 -1.07 6.21
C VAL A 82 0.81 -1.00 6.08
N GLY A 83 1.52 -1.35 7.14
CA GLY A 83 2.99 -1.37 7.14
C GLY A 83 3.57 -2.46 6.25
N PRO A 84 4.90 -2.49 6.11
CA PRO A 84 5.56 -3.57 5.38
C PRO A 84 5.26 -4.91 6.06
N THR A 85 5.05 -5.95 5.28
CA THR A 85 4.68 -7.25 5.80
C THR A 85 5.78 -8.27 5.58
N SER A 86 6.14 -8.99 6.63
CA SER A 86 7.17 -10.04 6.59
C SER A 86 6.63 -11.39 6.12
N GLY A 87 5.31 -11.55 6.14
CA GLY A 87 4.60 -12.76 5.73
C GLY A 87 3.26 -12.44 5.06
N ARG A 88 2.51 -13.48 4.77
CA ARG A 88 1.16 -13.33 4.21
C ARG A 88 0.22 -12.63 5.20
N VAL A 89 -0.70 -11.84 4.65
CA VAL A 89 -1.78 -11.19 5.40
C VAL A 89 -3.11 -11.77 4.93
N ARG A 90 -3.98 -12.17 5.85
CA ARG A 90 -5.35 -12.55 5.53
C ARG A 90 -6.20 -11.29 5.58
N ALA A 91 -6.80 -10.93 4.46
CA ALA A 91 -7.71 -9.80 4.34
C ALA A 91 -9.15 -10.32 4.35
N ILE A 92 -9.95 -9.80 5.25
CA ILE A 92 -11.36 -10.20 5.43
C ILE A 92 -12.23 -8.96 5.26
N SER A 93 -13.29 -9.08 4.46
CA SER A 93 -14.37 -8.10 4.37
C SER A 93 -15.71 -8.85 4.38
N ASN A 94 -16.70 -8.35 5.10
CA ASN A 94 -18.01 -8.97 5.23
C ASN A 94 -19.09 -8.32 4.36
N SER A 95 -18.69 -7.47 3.42
CA SER A 95 -19.57 -6.78 2.48
C SER A 95 -18.85 -6.41 1.20
N PRO A 96 -19.57 -6.13 0.11
CA PRO A 96 -18.97 -5.58 -1.10
C PRO A 96 -18.19 -4.29 -0.80
N THR A 97 -16.99 -4.19 -1.33
CA THR A 97 -16.03 -3.15 -0.95
C THR A 97 -15.34 -2.56 -2.17
N ARG A 98 -15.07 -1.26 -2.14
CA ARG A 98 -14.19 -0.56 -3.08
C ARG A 98 -12.99 -0.04 -2.34
N ILE A 99 -11.84 -0.20 -2.97
CA ILE A 99 -10.55 0.23 -2.42
C ILE A 99 -9.87 1.11 -3.46
N PHE A 100 -9.42 2.29 -3.04
CA PHE A 100 -8.38 3.03 -3.73
C PHE A 100 -7.15 3.00 -2.84
N GLY A 101 -6.02 2.58 -3.38
CA GLY A 101 -4.80 2.48 -2.60
C GLY A 101 -3.56 2.78 -3.40
N PHE A 102 -2.44 2.87 -2.69
CA PHE A 102 -1.12 2.97 -3.33
C PHE A 102 -0.05 2.28 -2.49
N GLY A 103 0.90 1.65 -3.20
CA GLY A 103 2.08 1.08 -2.58
C GLY A 103 3.17 2.13 -2.42
N MET A 104 3.80 2.19 -1.24
CA MET A 104 4.88 3.11 -0.95
C MET A 104 6.23 2.48 -1.23
N LEU A 105 7.10 3.19 -1.94
CA LEU A 105 8.51 2.86 -2.05
C LEU A 105 9.25 3.27 -0.74
N PRO A 106 10.45 2.76 -0.49
CA PRO A 106 11.16 3.04 0.76
C PRO A 106 11.31 4.53 1.08
N ALA A 107 11.55 5.36 0.07
CA ALA A 107 11.62 6.82 0.23
C ALA A 107 10.28 7.42 0.66
N GLY A 108 9.19 7.01 0.02
CA GLY A 108 7.83 7.44 0.36
C GLY A 108 7.41 6.99 1.75
N TRP A 109 7.71 5.73 2.10
CA TRP A 109 7.44 5.21 3.44
C TRP A 109 8.14 6.01 4.53
N ALA A 110 9.45 6.20 4.41
CA ALA A 110 10.21 6.97 5.38
C ALA A 110 9.76 8.44 5.47
N ALA A 111 9.43 9.05 4.33
CA ALA A 111 8.93 10.42 4.31
C ALA A 111 7.56 10.55 4.98
N LEU A 112 6.61 9.63 4.69
CA LEU A 112 5.27 9.69 5.25
C LEU A 112 5.23 9.31 6.75
N MET A 113 6.01 8.31 7.15
CA MET A 113 5.93 7.71 8.48
C MET A 113 6.94 8.26 9.48
N GLY A 114 8.07 8.79 9.01
CA GLY A 114 9.16 9.22 9.90
C GLY A 114 9.57 8.09 10.86
N SER A 115 9.65 8.40 12.15
CA SER A 115 10.01 7.42 13.19
C SER A 115 8.89 6.42 13.54
N HIS A 116 7.66 6.62 13.05
CA HIS A 116 6.54 5.71 13.32
C HIS A 116 6.62 4.43 12.48
N GLY A 117 7.28 4.48 11.32
CA GLY A 117 7.36 3.38 10.37
C GLY A 117 7.94 2.09 10.93
N GLU A 118 8.92 2.19 11.84
CA GLU A 118 9.59 1.04 12.46
C GLU A 118 8.65 0.13 13.28
N LYS A 119 7.51 0.69 13.76
CA LYS A 119 6.55 -0.01 14.61
C LYS A 119 5.39 -0.63 13.83
N LEU A 120 5.34 -0.41 12.52
CA LEU A 120 4.21 -0.80 11.69
C LEU A 120 4.47 -2.05 10.86
N THR A 121 5.61 -2.71 11.02
CA THR A 121 5.84 -4.02 10.37
C THR A 121 4.81 -5.03 10.89
N ASP A 122 4.13 -5.71 9.95
CA ASP A 122 3.02 -6.64 10.23
C ASP A 122 1.89 -6.01 11.06
N ARG A 123 1.57 -4.74 10.77
CA ARG A 123 0.51 -3.98 11.44
C ARG A 123 -0.24 -3.11 10.44
N ALA A 124 -1.50 -2.82 10.77
CA ALA A 124 -2.26 -1.76 10.12
C ALA A 124 -2.85 -0.83 11.17
N ILE A 125 -2.90 0.46 10.85
CA ILE A 125 -3.47 1.50 11.71
C ILE A 125 -4.50 2.33 10.96
N ASP A 126 -5.35 3.03 11.71
CA ASP A 126 -6.15 4.10 11.17
C ASP A 126 -5.23 5.27 10.76
N ALA A 127 -5.35 5.74 9.54
CA ALA A 127 -4.56 6.88 9.10
C ALA A 127 -4.90 8.16 9.89
N ALA A 128 -6.09 8.25 10.47
CA ALA A 128 -6.49 9.35 11.35
C ALA A 128 -5.65 9.44 12.63
N ASP A 129 -5.12 8.33 13.12
CA ASP A 129 -4.22 8.32 14.29
C ASP A 129 -2.89 9.08 14.01
N LEU A 130 -2.48 9.16 12.74
CA LEU A 130 -1.25 9.84 12.34
C LEU A 130 -1.51 11.24 11.76
N PHE A 131 -2.51 11.35 10.91
CA PHE A 131 -2.79 12.58 10.15
C PHE A 131 -3.90 13.44 10.77
N GLY A 132 -4.67 12.91 11.73
CA GLY A 132 -5.85 13.58 12.26
C GLY A 132 -7.06 13.44 11.33
N ASP A 133 -8.17 14.07 11.72
CA ASP A 133 -9.48 13.87 11.10
C ASP A 133 -9.58 14.34 9.64
N TRP A 134 -8.71 15.27 9.20
CA TRP A 134 -8.72 15.75 7.82
C TRP A 134 -8.53 14.64 6.76
N ILE A 135 -7.90 13.51 7.16
CA ILE A 135 -7.73 12.36 6.26
C ILE A 135 -9.06 11.74 5.84
N ASN A 136 -10.10 11.90 6.66
CA ASN A 136 -11.44 11.43 6.33
C ASN A 136 -12.08 12.28 5.21
N GLU A 137 -11.77 13.58 5.13
CA GLU A 137 -12.19 14.45 4.02
C GLU A 137 -11.53 14.00 2.71
N VAL A 138 -10.24 13.63 2.77
CA VAL A 138 -9.53 13.05 1.61
C VAL A 138 -10.15 11.71 1.20
N ALA A 139 -10.49 10.86 2.18
CA ALA A 139 -11.16 9.59 1.93
C ALA A 139 -12.52 9.80 1.26
N ASP A 140 -13.31 10.78 1.71
CA ASP A 140 -14.61 11.13 1.12
C ASP A 140 -14.46 11.61 -0.32
N ALA A 141 -13.47 12.47 -0.59
CA ALA A 141 -13.20 12.96 -1.94
C ALA A 141 -12.78 11.82 -2.89
N ILE A 142 -11.84 10.96 -2.48
CA ILE A 142 -11.36 9.82 -3.28
C ILE A 142 -12.46 8.81 -3.55
N LEU A 143 -13.19 8.39 -2.51
CA LEU A 143 -14.21 7.35 -2.62
C LEU A 143 -15.49 7.84 -3.29
N GLY A 144 -15.76 9.15 -3.23
CA GLY A 144 -16.87 9.83 -3.91
C GLY A 144 -16.58 10.23 -5.36
N ALA A 145 -15.32 10.14 -5.81
CA ALA A 145 -14.91 10.53 -7.17
C ALA A 145 -15.66 9.72 -8.24
N ALA A 146 -16.01 10.37 -9.35
CA ALA A 146 -16.85 9.81 -10.38
C ALA A 146 -16.17 8.66 -11.16
N ASN A 147 -14.85 8.71 -11.31
CA ASN A 147 -14.05 7.75 -12.08
C ASN A 147 -12.65 7.60 -11.50
N ASP A 148 -11.88 6.67 -12.06
CA ASP A 148 -10.53 6.36 -11.58
C ASP A 148 -9.52 7.47 -11.90
N GLU A 149 -9.71 8.24 -12.98
CA GLU A 149 -8.86 9.39 -13.32
C GLU A 149 -8.95 10.49 -12.24
N GLU A 150 -10.16 10.82 -11.81
CA GLU A 150 -10.38 11.77 -10.72
C GLU A 150 -9.77 11.28 -9.40
N ARG A 151 -9.91 9.97 -9.08
CA ARG A 151 -9.25 9.35 -7.92
C ARG A 151 -7.75 9.50 -7.96
N LEU A 152 -7.14 9.28 -9.14
CA LEU A 152 -5.70 9.42 -9.33
C LEU A 152 -5.23 10.85 -9.12
N ILE A 153 -5.96 11.84 -9.64
CA ILE A 153 -5.64 13.26 -9.44
C ILE A 153 -5.64 13.59 -7.94
N ILE A 154 -6.70 13.19 -7.23
CA ILE A 154 -6.80 13.43 -5.78
C ILE A 154 -5.68 12.68 -5.03
N GLY A 155 -5.42 11.43 -5.37
CA GLY A 155 -4.38 10.61 -4.76
C GLY A 155 -2.97 11.18 -4.94
N ASN A 156 -2.60 11.58 -6.16
CA ASN A 156 -1.32 12.24 -6.44
C ASN A 156 -1.18 13.55 -5.65
N ASN A 157 -2.24 14.36 -5.60
CA ASN A 157 -2.24 15.63 -4.84
C ASN A 157 -2.14 15.40 -3.33
N PHE A 158 -2.80 14.38 -2.80
CA PHE A 158 -2.67 13.96 -1.40
C PHE A 158 -1.22 13.61 -1.05
N VAL A 159 -0.58 12.75 -1.84
CA VAL A 159 0.83 12.37 -1.61
C VAL A 159 1.74 13.59 -1.66
N ARG A 160 1.57 14.48 -2.66
CA ARG A 160 2.35 15.74 -2.74
C ARG A 160 2.16 16.62 -1.52
N ALA A 161 0.94 16.76 -1.03
CA ALA A 161 0.64 17.60 0.13
C ALA A 161 1.35 17.10 1.39
N VAL A 162 1.37 15.78 1.60
CA VAL A 162 2.07 15.18 2.74
C VAL A 162 3.58 15.31 2.58
N LEU A 163 4.14 15.00 1.41
CA LEU A 163 5.58 15.06 1.15
C LEU A 163 6.18 16.46 1.30
N LYS A 164 5.41 17.52 1.05
CA LYS A 164 5.88 18.91 1.27
C LYS A 164 6.22 19.24 2.72
N GLN A 165 5.75 18.46 3.66
CA GLN A 165 5.94 18.67 5.09
C GLN A 165 7.05 17.78 5.67
N THR A 166 7.71 16.98 4.83
CA THR A 166 8.67 15.96 5.28
C THR A 166 10.10 16.31 4.85
N GLU A 167 11.09 15.76 5.57
CA GLU A 167 12.49 15.87 5.18
C GLU A 167 12.79 15.00 3.95
N ALA A 168 13.77 15.45 3.15
CA ALA A 168 14.18 14.69 1.97
C ALA A 168 14.81 13.34 2.39
N PRO A 169 14.40 12.21 1.79
CA PRO A 169 14.93 10.91 2.12
C PRO A 169 16.39 10.76 1.66
N ALA A 170 17.15 9.89 2.36
CA ALA A 170 18.52 9.57 1.98
C ALA A 170 18.56 8.64 0.76
N MET A 171 18.30 9.17 -0.42
CA MET A 171 18.23 8.43 -1.68
C MET A 171 19.50 7.61 -1.98
N TRP A 172 20.67 8.10 -1.56
CA TRP A 172 21.93 7.36 -1.71
C TRP A 172 21.87 6.02 -0.99
N PHE A 173 21.33 5.97 0.24
CA PHE A 173 21.20 4.74 1.01
C PHE A 173 20.23 3.76 0.35
N ILE A 174 19.08 4.24 -0.09
CA ILE A 174 18.07 3.43 -0.79
C ILE A 174 18.68 2.78 -2.04
N ARG A 175 19.38 3.58 -2.88
CA ARG A 175 20.04 3.04 -4.08
C ARG A 175 21.11 2.00 -3.74
N THR A 176 21.90 2.21 -2.67
CA THR A 176 22.89 1.23 -2.24
C THR A 176 22.24 -0.08 -1.79
N VAL A 177 21.10 -0.02 -1.08
CA VAL A 177 20.34 -1.22 -0.69
C VAL A 177 19.77 -1.93 -1.92
N ASP A 178 19.17 -1.20 -2.86
CA ASP A 178 18.63 -1.78 -4.09
C ASP A 178 19.72 -2.48 -4.93
N GLU A 179 20.90 -1.85 -5.05
CA GLU A 179 22.05 -2.47 -5.69
C GLU A 179 22.52 -3.71 -4.96
N TRP A 180 22.59 -3.68 -3.63
CA TRP A 180 22.99 -4.83 -2.80
C TRP A 180 22.01 -6.00 -2.99
N LEU A 181 20.70 -5.74 -2.97
CA LEU A 181 19.67 -6.78 -3.16
C LEU A 181 19.71 -7.40 -4.55
N THR A 182 20.13 -6.65 -5.58
CA THR A 182 20.16 -7.12 -6.97
C THR A 182 21.46 -7.83 -7.36
N ARG A 183 22.55 -7.63 -6.62
CA ARG A 183 23.87 -8.21 -6.93
C ARG A 183 23.95 -9.71 -6.69
N SER A 184 23.16 -10.26 -5.78
CA SER A 184 23.24 -11.67 -5.38
C SER A 184 21.86 -12.24 -5.05
N ALA A 185 21.66 -13.51 -5.37
CA ALA A 185 20.47 -14.26 -4.92
C ALA A 185 20.45 -14.49 -3.39
N SER A 186 21.60 -14.31 -2.71
CA SER A 186 21.73 -14.40 -1.26
C SER A 186 22.64 -13.27 -0.77
N PRO A 187 22.13 -12.02 -0.71
CA PRO A 187 22.92 -10.87 -0.31
C PRO A 187 23.34 -11.00 1.18
N GLN A 188 24.59 -10.66 1.47
CA GLN A 188 25.13 -10.72 2.84
C GLN A 188 25.16 -9.31 3.45
N VAL A 189 24.78 -9.19 4.71
CA VAL A 189 24.73 -7.89 5.42
C VAL A 189 26.12 -7.23 5.48
N HIS A 190 27.19 -8.02 5.57
CA HIS A 190 28.57 -7.53 5.54
C HIS A 190 28.84 -6.69 4.27
N ASP A 191 28.36 -7.14 3.11
CA ASP A 191 28.56 -6.43 1.83
C ASP A 191 27.85 -5.08 1.83
N LEU A 192 26.68 -5.00 2.46
CA LEU A 192 25.93 -3.74 2.62
C LEU A 192 26.67 -2.78 3.58
N VAL A 193 27.23 -3.30 4.67
CA VAL A 193 28.03 -2.51 5.61
C VAL A 193 29.26 -1.93 4.89
N GLU A 194 29.96 -2.72 4.09
CA GLU A 194 31.10 -2.27 3.30
C GLU A 194 30.69 -1.24 2.25
N ALA A 195 29.61 -1.48 1.50
CA ALA A 195 29.13 -0.58 0.45
C ALA A 195 28.67 0.79 0.99
N THR A 196 28.12 0.82 2.19
CA THR A 196 27.67 2.06 2.83
C THR A 196 28.76 2.79 3.60
N GLY A 197 29.84 2.10 4.00
CA GLY A 197 30.86 2.63 4.92
C GLY A 197 30.33 2.93 6.32
N MET A 198 29.16 2.41 6.69
CA MET A 198 28.50 2.66 7.97
C MET A 198 28.79 1.52 8.96
N SER A 199 28.54 1.79 10.27
CA SER A 199 28.52 0.69 11.25
C SER A 199 27.30 -0.21 11.03
N ILE A 200 27.41 -1.49 11.40
CA ILE A 200 26.30 -2.46 11.31
C ILE A 200 25.03 -1.94 12.00
N ARG A 201 25.16 -1.33 13.18
CA ARG A 201 24.05 -0.74 13.93
C ARG A 201 23.38 0.41 13.16
N SER A 202 24.16 1.21 12.44
CA SER A 202 23.62 2.31 11.62
C SER A 202 22.90 1.76 10.40
N VAL A 203 23.42 0.71 9.76
CA VAL A 203 22.76 0.02 8.65
C VAL A 203 21.43 -0.58 9.10
N GLU A 204 21.40 -1.31 10.22
CA GLU A 204 20.18 -1.88 10.80
C GLU A 204 19.12 -0.79 11.10
N ARG A 205 19.53 0.33 11.69
CA ARG A 205 18.63 1.44 11.98
C ARG A 205 18.07 2.06 10.69
N MET A 206 18.91 2.25 9.69
CA MET A 206 18.47 2.83 8.41
C MET A 206 17.56 1.88 7.63
N THR A 207 17.86 0.57 7.60
CA THR A 207 16.98 -0.40 6.92
C THR A 207 15.62 -0.51 7.62
N LYS A 208 15.58 -0.51 8.95
CA LYS A 208 14.31 -0.45 9.68
C LYS A 208 13.51 0.81 9.37
N HIS A 209 14.20 1.95 9.26
CA HIS A 209 13.53 3.22 8.95
C HIS A 209 12.93 3.23 7.54
N TYR A 210 13.68 2.78 6.52
CA TYR A 210 13.24 2.84 5.11
C TYR A 210 12.40 1.64 4.68
N TYR A 211 12.64 0.46 5.23
CA TYR A 211 12.01 -0.79 4.78
C TYR A 211 11.14 -1.44 5.86
N GLY A 212 11.18 -0.96 7.10
CA GLY A 212 10.49 -1.55 8.23
C GLY A 212 11.11 -2.86 8.74
N LEU A 213 12.11 -3.39 8.07
CA LEU A 213 12.76 -4.68 8.33
C LEU A 213 14.26 -4.51 8.52
N SER A 214 14.87 -5.44 9.26
CA SER A 214 16.33 -5.54 9.32
C SER A 214 16.87 -6.12 8.01
N PRO A 215 18.12 -5.79 7.63
CA PRO A 215 18.76 -6.35 6.47
C PRO A 215 19.01 -7.85 6.60
#